data_c6f751dafad58ba4597376a3e2b4c234
#
_entry.id   c6f751dafad58ba4597376a3e2b4c234
#
_cell.length_a   1.000
_cell.length_b   1.000
_cell.length_c   1.000
_cell.angle_alpha   90.00
_cell.angle_beta   90.00
_cell.angle_gamma   90.00
#
_symmetry.space_group_name_H-M   'P 1'
#
loop_
_entity.id
_entity.type
_entity.pdbx_description
1 polymer ?
#
loop_
_entity_poly.entity_id
_entity_poly.type
_entity_poly.pdbx_seq_one_letter_code
_entity_poly.pdbx_strand_id
1 'polypeptide(L)'
;MEVTIREQNLGHYTVPEDVKGGTCVDIGANVGNFTDTHKNYFSTIHYYEPFLACYEICLHKFRDVDNVIGYNEAVFSETARHNLLKHQSSDSGSSALDTDIINNEWNPEDVIQKVSCVDLDTILERIDGHIDYMKCDCETSEYHLLMNKDLSVINYLALELHWQMGSNRFIELTQHIKKTHELMPNNCDHYRPGKNTECMYRLKG
;
A
#
# COMPACT_ATOMS: atom_id res chain seq x y z
N MET A 1 -16.94 20.52 -1.35
CA MET A 1 -17.60 19.18 -1.35
C MET A 1 -17.04 18.45 -0.15
N GLU A 2 -17.89 18.10 0.80
CA GLU A 2 -17.44 17.37 2.00
C GLU A 2 -17.16 15.92 1.56
N VAL A 3 -15.91 15.48 1.67
CA VAL A 3 -15.51 14.08 1.42
C VAL A 3 -15.90 13.29 2.67
N THR A 4 -16.87 12.39 2.53
CA THR A 4 -17.21 11.48 3.63
C THR A 4 -16.14 10.39 3.69
N ILE A 5 -15.26 10.47 4.68
CA ILE A 5 -14.18 9.52 4.90
C ILE A 5 -14.73 8.35 5.71
N ARG A 6 -14.67 7.13 5.17
CA ARG A 6 -15.01 5.91 5.91
C ARG A 6 -13.79 5.41 6.69
N GLU A 7 -13.99 5.06 7.95
CA GLU A 7 -12.97 4.35 8.72
C GLU A 7 -12.72 2.97 8.09
N GLN A 8 -11.48 2.69 7.70
CA GLN A 8 -11.07 1.35 7.29
C GLN A 8 -11.14 0.39 8.48
N ASN A 9 -11.64 -0.81 8.21
CA ASN A 9 -11.68 -1.88 9.20
C ASN A 9 -10.28 -2.51 9.27
N LEU A 10 -9.50 -2.20 10.30
CA LEU A 10 -8.11 -2.65 10.49
C LEU A 10 -7.96 -4.15 10.76
N GLY A 11 -9.07 -4.93 10.78
CA GLY A 11 -9.07 -6.35 11.16
C GLY A 11 -8.23 -7.29 10.28
N HIS A 12 -7.65 -6.78 9.21
CA HIS A 12 -7.02 -7.61 8.18
C HIS A 12 -5.48 -7.64 8.26
N TYR A 13 -4.85 -6.64 8.89
CA TYR A 13 -3.39 -6.51 8.95
C TYR A 13 -2.87 -6.93 10.32
N THR A 14 -2.66 -8.24 10.50
CA THR A 14 -2.01 -8.75 11.72
C THR A 14 -0.53 -8.41 11.71
N VAL A 15 -0.04 -7.81 12.79
CA VAL A 15 1.39 -7.49 12.95
C VAL A 15 2.05 -8.53 13.88
N PRO A 16 3.03 -9.31 13.37
CA PRO A 16 3.73 -10.31 14.16
C PRO A 16 4.59 -9.69 15.29
N GLU A 17 4.73 -10.41 16.40
CA GLU A 17 5.53 -9.93 17.56
C GLU A 17 7.04 -9.78 17.27
N ASP A 18 7.58 -10.56 16.35
CA ASP A 18 9.01 -10.55 16.01
C ASP A 18 9.45 -9.32 15.18
N VAL A 19 8.52 -8.50 14.71
CA VAL A 19 8.84 -7.20 14.07
C VAL A 19 8.70 -6.00 15.01
N LYS A 20 8.45 -6.24 16.29
CA LYS A 20 8.35 -5.16 17.29
C LYS A 20 9.65 -4.37 17.39
N GLY A 21 9.53 -3.05 17.30
CA GLY A 21 10.70 -2.16 17.30
C GLY A 21 11.44 -2.07 15.96
N GLY A 22 10.95 -2.74 14.92
CA GLY A 22 11.49 -2.66 13.58
C GLY A 22 10.97 -1.47 12.77
N THR A 23 11.30 -1.44 11.48
CA THR A 23 10.88 -0.44 10.50
C THR A 23 9.64 -0.91 9.75
N CYS A 24 8.60 -0.08 9.75
CA CYS A 24 7.36 -0.32 9.02
C CYS A 24 7.21 0.62 7.83
N VAL A 25 6.69 0.10 6.72
CA VAL A 25 6.25 0.88 5.56
C VAL A 25 4.76 0.65 5.34
N ASP A 26 3.96 1.74 5.44
CA ASP A 26 2.50 1.73 5.25
C ASP A 26 2.18 2.41 3.90
N ILE A 27 1.88 1.60 2.89
CA ILE A 27 1.57 2.07 1.55
C ILE A 27 0.05 2.10 1.37
N GLY A 28 -0.46 3.28 0.95
CA GLY A 28 -1.89 3.56 0.94
C GLY A 28 -2.42 3.79 2.36
N ALA A 29 -1.80 4.74 3.06
CA ALA A 29 -2.13 5.00 4.47
C ALA A 29 -3.54 5.56 4.67
N ASN A 30 -4.16 6.09 3.62
CA ASN A 30 -5.47 6.74 3.69
C ASN A 30 -5.49 7.81 4.79
N VAL A 31 -6.37 7.71 5.78
CA VAL A 31 -6.44 8.64 6.94
C VAL A 31 -5.54 8.20 8.11
N GLY A 32 -4.62 7.28 7.86
CA GLY A 32 -3.58 6.87 8.80
C GLY A 32 -4.05 5.96 9.94
N ASN A 33 -5.11 5.18 9.76
CA ASN A 33 -5.63 4.33 10.83
C ASN A 33 -4.69 3.18 11.20
N PHE A 34 -4.06 2.53 10.20
CA PHE A 34 -3.06 1.50 10.45
C PHE A 34 -1.85 2.07 11.20
N THR A 35 -1.28 3.16 10.68
CA THR A 35 -0.15 3.86 11.30
C THR A 35 -0.47 4.30 12.74
N ASP A 36 -1.65 4.89 12.98
CA ASP A 36 -2.08 5.34 14.32
C ASP A 36 -2.17 4.19 15.33
N THR A 37 -2.69 3.05 14.89
CA THR A 37 -2.82 1.85 15.72
C THR A 37 -1.45 1.28 16.11
N HIS A 38 -0.46 1.36 15.19
CA HIS A 38 0.83 0.68 15.35
C HIS A 38 2.02 1.61 15.63
N LYS A 39 1.84 2.93 15.77
CA LYS A 39 2.92 3.90 15.98
C LYS A 39 3.78 3.64 17.22
N ASN A 40 3.22 3.02 18.25
CA ASN A 40 3.96 2.64 19.46
C ASN A 40 4.59 1.22 19.38
N TYR A 41 4.34 0.51 18.29
CA TYR A 41 4.83 -0.85 18.09
C TYR A 41 6.14 -0.89 17.31
N PHE A 42 6.27 -0.05 16.30
CA PHE A 42 7.46 0.08 15.46
C PHE A 42 8.40 1.20 15.96
N SER A 43 9.70 1.04 15.72
CA SER A 43 10.67 2.13 15.95
C SER A 43 10.47 3.28 14.99
N THR A 44 10.10 2.97 13.76
CA THR A 44 9.84 3.96 12.71
C THR A 44 8.75 3.45 11.77
N ILE A 45 7.83 4.34 11.38
CA ILE A 45 6.83 4.08 10.35
C ILE A 45 6.99 5.13 9.24
N HIS A 46 7.18 4.67 8.01
CA HIS A 46 7.13 5.47 6.80
C HIS A 46 5.80 5.23 6.10
N TYR A 47 4.93 6.25 6.02
CA TYR A 47 3.65 6.11 5.33
C TYR A 47 3.62 6.90 4.01
N TYR A 48 2.96 6.32 3.02
CA TYR A 48 2.77 6.87 1.69
C TYR A 48 1.28 7.02 1.40
N GLU A 49 0.85 8.24 1.14
CA GLU A 49 -0.55 8.55 0.81
C GLU A 49 -0.59 9.62 -0.30
N PRO A 50 -1.00 9.23 -1.53
CA PRO A 50 -0.98 10.14 -2.66
C PRO A 50 -2.11 11.16 -2.64
N PHE A 51 -3.29 10.82 -2.07
CA PHE A 51 -4.43 11.73 -2.07
C PHE A 51 -4.25 12.82 -1.02
N LEU A 52 -4.10 14.08 -1.49
CA LEU A 52 -3.72 15.20 -0.65
C LEU A 52 -4.62 15.37 0.59
N ALA A 53 -5.95 15.23 0.43
CA ALA A 53 -6.87 15.41 1.56
C ALA A 53 -6.67 14.36 2.66
N CYS A 54 -6.38 13.09 2.30
CA CYS A 54 -6.06 12.04 3.27
C CYS A 54 -4.68 12.28 3.90
N TYR A 55 -3.69 12.67 3.08
CA TYR A 55 -2.35 13.00 3.58
C TYR A 55 -2.37 14.15 4.59
N GLU A 56 -3.14 15.23 4.36
CA GLU A 56 -3.27 16.35 5.30
C GLU A 56 -3.88 15.92 6.64
N ILE A 57 -4.83 14.97 6.62
CA ILE A 57 -5.36 14.37 7.85
C ILE A 57 -4.25 13.60 8.60
N CYS A 58 -3.46 12.79 7.89
CA CYS A 58 -2.33 12.07 8.47
C CYS A 58 -1.29 13.05 9.04
N LEU A 59 -0.93 14.08 8.28
CA LEU A 59 0.03 15.11 8.69
C LEU A 59 -0.41 15.80 9.99
N HIS A 60 -1.70 16.14 10.11
CA HIS A 60 -2.24 16.71 11.32
C HIS A 60 -2.26 15.70 12.49
N LYS A 61 -2.61 14.45 12.22
CA LYS A 61 -2.69 13.37 13.22
C LYS A 61 -1.32 13.04 13.81
N PHE A 62 -0.27 13.05 13.00
CA PHE A 62 1.08 12.60 13.40
C PHE A 62 2.10 13.72 13.59
N ARG A 63 1.68 15.00 13.57
CA ARG A 63 2.57 16.17 13.67
C ARG A 63 3.51 16.15 14.90
N ASP A 64 3.08 15.54 16.00
CA ASP A 64 3.81 15.47 17.27
C ASP A 64 4.28 14.02 17.58
N VAL A 65 4.43 13.18 16.54
CA VAL A 65 4.84 11.77 16.65
C VAL A 65 6.16 11.57 15.91
N ASP A 66 7.27 11.59 16.62
CA ASP A 66 8.63 11.67 16.06
C ASP A 66 9.03 10.48 15.19
N ASN A 67 8.46 9.31 15.44
CA ASN A 67 8.77 8.07 14.71
C ASN A 67 7.84 7.78 13.53
N VAL A 68 6.98 8.73 13.13
CA VAL A 68 6.09 8.59 11.97
C VAL A 68 6.47 9.63 10.92
N ILE A 69 6.88 9.17 9.74
CA ILE A 69 7.37 9.98 8.64
C ILE A 69 6.43 9.81 7.45
N GLY A 70 5.84 10.90 6.97
CA GLY A 70 4.84 10.87 5.91
C GLY A 70 5.31 11.43 4.58
N TYR A 71 4.80 10.82 3.48
CA TYR A 71 5.07 11.23 2.11
C TYR A 71 3.77 11.37 1.32
N ASN A 72 3.52 12.57 0.77
CA ASN A 72 2.41 12.77 -0.17
C ASN A 72 2.83 12.30 -1.57
N GLU A 73 3.02 11.00 -1.68
CA GLU A 73 3.50 10.32 -2.88
C GLU A 73 2.71 9.03 -3.11
N ALA A 74 2.50 8.71 -4.37
CA ALA A 74 2.06 7.39 -4.77
C ALA A 74 3.26 6.43 -4.91
N VAL A 75 2.98 5.13 -4.91
CA VAL A 75 4.01 4.12 -5.17
C VAL A 75 3.72 3.43 -6.50
N PHE A 76 4.78 3.24 -7.32
CA PHE A 76 4.64 2.64 -8.64
C PHE A 76 5.94 1.96 -9.08
N SER A 77 6.02 1.54 -10.36
CA SER A 77 7.21 0.86 -10.90
C SER A 77 8.43 1.77 -11.11
N GLU A 78 8.22 3.08 -11.15
CA GLU A 78 9.27 4.07 -11.40
C GLU A 78 8.99 5.38 -10.65
N THR A 79 10.05 6.11 -10.34
CA THR A 79 9.95 7.46 -9.79
C THR A 79 9.61 8.43 -10.92
N ALA A 80 8.39 8.93 -10.92
CA ALA A 80 7.83 9.77 -11.98
C ALA A 80 6.69 10.64 -11.48
N ARG A 81 6.03 11.34 -12.40
CA ARG A 81 4.82 12.10 -12.12
C ARG A 81 3.65 11.56 -12.93
N HIS A 82 2.63 11.06 -12.26
CA HIS A 82 1.44 10.46 -12.85
C HIS A 82 0.16 11.26 -12.55
N ASN A 83 -0.94 10.92 -13.20
CA ASN A 83 -2.25 11.39 -12.81
C ASN A 83 -2.88 10.33 -11.89
N LEU A 84 -3.36 10.79 -10.75
CA LEU A 84 -4.17 9.99 -9.84
C LEU A 84 -5.63 10.24 -10.16
N LEU A 85 -6.38 9.19 -10.47
CA LEU A 85 -7.83 9.27 -10.62
C LEU A 85 -8.48 8.78 -9.33
N LYS A 86 -9.42 9.57 -8.83
CA LYS A 86 -10.23 9.21 -7.67
C LYS A 86 -11.66 8.95 -8.09
N HIS A 87 -12.25 7.86 -7.60
CA HIS A 87 -13.66 7.56 -7.78
C HIS A 87 -14.57 8.60 -7.11
N GLN A 88 -15.68 9.00 -7.76
CA GLN A 88 -16.64 9.99 -7.22
C GLN A 88 -17.44 9.50 -6.02
N SER A 89 -17.52 8.20 -5.78
CA SER A 89 -18.13 7.73 -4.56
C SER A 89 -17.37 8.33 -3.38
N SER A 90 -18.07 8.75 -2.35
CA SER A 90 -17.52 9.29 -1.10
C SER A 90 -16.53 8.35 -0.38
N ASP A 91 -15.95 7.40 -1.11
CA ASP A 91 -14.98 6.44 -0.64
C ASP A 91 -13.57 6.94 -0.95
N SER A 92 -12.90 7.43 0.08
CA SER A 92 -11.54 7.95 -0.01
C SER A 92 -10.49 6.88 -0.31
N GLY A 93 -10.87 5.60 -0.30
CA GLY A 93 -10.00 4.47 -0.60
C GLY A 93 -9.81 4.17 -2.09
N SER A 94 -10.62 4.75 -2.97
CA SER A 94 -10.64 4.38 -4.39
C SER A 94 -9.81 5.32 -5.24
N SER A 95 -8.51 5.13 -5.29
CA SER A 95 -7.58 5.87 -6.15
C SER A 95 -6.69 4.89 -6.91
N ALA A 96 -6.53 5.06 -8.22
CA ALA A 96 -5.71 4.20 -9.05
C ALA A 96 -4.79 4.99 -9.97
N LEU A 97 -3.61 4.42 -10.25
CA LEU A 97 -2.61 4.97 -11.17
C LEU A 97 -2.49 4.17 -12.49
N ASP A 98 -2.97 2.94 -12.51
CA ASP A 98 -2.88 2.08 -13.69
C ASP A 98 -3.87 2.55 -14.77
N THR A 99 -3.32 3.03 -15.90
CA THR A 99 -4.11 3.58 -17.00
C THR A 99 -5.03 2.56 -17.67
N ASP A 100 -4.69 1.28 -17.65
CA ASP A 100 -5.52 0.22 -18.25
C ASP A 100 -6.79 0.01 -17.42
N ILE A 101 -6.65 0.09 -16.10
CA ILE A 101 -7.78 -0.01 -15.16
C ILE A 101 -8.62 1.28 -15.22
N ILE A 102 -7.97 2.43 -15.16
CA ILE A 102 -8.62 3.74 -15.22
C ILE A 102 -9.52 3.86 -16.46
N ASN A 103 -9.05 3.46 -17.64
CA ASN A 103 -9.81 3.58 -18.89
C ASN A 103 -11.04 2.69 -18.96
N ASN A 104 -11.13 1.63 -18.14
CA ASN A 104 -12.20 0.65 -18.20
C ASN A 104 -13.28 0.81 -17.11
N GLU A 105 -12.95 1.42 -15.96
CA GLU A 105 -13.80 1.39 -14.78
C GLU A 105 -14.17 2.78 -14.21
N TRP A 106 -13.53 3.85 -14.69
CA TRP A 106 -13.66 5.17 -14.09
C TRP A 106 -14.49 6.16 -14.92
N ASN A 107 -15.24 6.98 -14.20
CA ASN A 107 -16.10 7.99 -14.81
C ASN A 107 -15.26 9.22 -15.23
N PRO A 108 -15.51 9.83 -16.42
CA PRO A 108 -14.83 11.06 -16.84
C PRO A 108 -14.99 12.25 -15.89
N GLU A 109 -15.95 12.20 -14.97
CA GLU A 109 -16.18 13.25 -13.97
C GLU A 109 -15.37 13.04 -12.67
N ASP A 110 -14.56 11.97 -12.58
CA ASP A 110 -13.74 11.69 -11.40
C ASP A 110 -12.65 12.75 -11.20
N VAL A 111 -12.31 12.99 -9.96
CA VAL A 111 -11.26 13.97 -9.60
C VAL A 111 -9.91 13.46 -10.06
N ILE A 112 -9.21 14.27 -10.86
CA ILE A 112 -7.86 14.00 -11.31
C ILE A 112 -6.88 14.84 -10.49
N GLN A 113 -5.94 14.18 -9.82
CA GLN A 113 -4.86 14.81 -9.08
C GLN A 113 -3.52 14.36 -9.66
N LYS A 114 -2.61 15.33 -9.92
CA LYS A 114 -1.22 15.03 -10.26
C LYS A 114 -0.44 14.72 -9.00
N VAL A 115 0.24 13.57 -8.99
CA VAL A 115 1.02 13.11 -7.85
C VAL A 115 2.45 12.80 -8.25
N SER A 116 3.36 12.93 -7.29
CA SER A 116 4.69 12.33 -7.41
C SER A 116 4.60 10.84 -7.11
N CYS A 117 5.34 10.04 -7.85
CA CYS A 117 5.43 8.61 -7.63
C CYS A 117 6.86 8.23 -7.27
N VAL A 118 7.00 7.22 -6.42
CA VAL A 118 8.27 6.60 -6.08
C VAL A 118 8.19 5.09 -6.25
N ASP A 119 9.32 4.46 -6.52
CA ASP A 119 9.43 3.02 -6.59
C ASP A 119 9.98 2.41 -5.29
N LEU A 120 10.05 1.08 -5.24
CA LEU A 120 10.56 0.36 -4.07
C LEU A 120 12.01 0.72 -3.77
N ASP A 121 12.85 0.92 -4.79
CA ASP A 121 14.26 1.25 -4.60
C ASP A 121 14.41 2.60 -3.89
N THR A 122 13.62 3.61 -4.29
CA THR A 122 13.56 4.92 -3.62
C THR A 122 13.07 4.81 -2.17
N ILE A 123 12.09 3.93 -1.91
CA ILE A 123 11.63 3.66 -0.54
C ILE A 123 12.78 3.07 0.30
N LEU A 124 13.48 2.07 -0.23
CA LEU A 124 14.60 1.42 0.45
C LEU A 124 15.77 2.38 0.74
N GLU A 125 16.08 3.31 -0.16
CA GLU A 125 17.09 4.34 0.07
C GLU A 125 16.77 5.25 1.26
N ARG A 126 15.49 5.46 1.58
CA ARG A 126 15.03 6.32 2.69
C ARG A 126 15.08 5.63 4.06
N ILE A 127 15.22 4.28 4.09
CA ILE A 127 15.07 3.45 5.29
C ILE A 127 16.23 2.48 5.52
N ASP A 128 17.42 2.80 5.04
CA ASP A 128 18.63 1.99 5.18
C ASP A 128 18.52 0.56 4.59
N GLY A 129 17.66 0.38 3.58
CA GLY A 129 17.64 -0.81 2.72
C GLY A 129 16.91 -2.04 3.25
N HIS A 130 16.21 -1.97 4.39
CA HIS A 130 15.48 -3.11 4.96
C HIS A 130 14.11 -2.71 5.53
N ILE A 131 13.10 -3.58 5.33
CA ILE A 131 11.73 -3.39 5.84
C ILE A 131 11.34 -4.60 6.69
N ASP A 132 11.06 -4.37 7.97
CA ASP A 132 10.58 -5.45 8.84
C ASP A 132 9.11 -5.80 8.56
N TYR A 133 8.29 -4.80 8.25
CA TYR A 133 6.90 -5.00 7.92
C TYR A 133 6.43 -3.99 6.86
N MET A 134 5.90 -4.48 5.75
CA MET A 134 5.25 -3.66 4.72
C MET A 134 3.75 -3.98 4.67
N LYS A 135 2.91 -2.98 4.95
CA LYS A 135 1.49 -2.99 4.56
C LYS A 135 1.40 -2.33 3.18
N CYS A 136 0.76 -3.00 2.24
CA CYS A 136 0.57 -2.47 0.90
C CYS A 136 -0.88 -2.70 0.44
N ASP A 137 -1.58 -1.59 0.31
CA ASP A 137 -2.95 -1.47 -0.11
C ASP A 137 -3.03 -0.18 -0.95
N CYS A 138 -2.69 -0.29 -2.23
CA CYS A 138 -2.47 0.84 -3.11
C CYS A 138 -3.29 0.77 -4.40
N GLU A 139 -4.47 0.15 -4.32
CA GLU A 139 -5.51 0.24 -5.34
C GLU A 139 -4.99 -0.13 -6.74
N THR A 140 -4.50 -1.38 -6.86
CA THR A 140 -3.95 -2.00 -8.08
C THR A 140 -2.48 -1.73 -8.39
N SER A 141 -1.82 -0.79 -7.71
CA SER A 141 -0.40 -0.51 -7.94
C SER A 141 0.55 -1.58 -7.37
N GLU A 142 0.05 -2.56 -6.60
CA GLU A 142 0.82 -3.64 -5.97
C GLU A 142 1.66 -4.41 -6.99
N TYR A 143 1.07 -4.72 -8.16
CA TYR A 143 1.77 -5.39 -9.25
C TYR A 143 2.98 -4.58 -9.74
N HIS A 144 2.77 -3.29 -9.99
CA HIS A 144 3.80 -2.40 -10.51
C HIS A 144 4.92 -2.16 -9.49
N LEU A 145 4.57 -2.04 -8.21
CA LEU A 145 5.53 -1.81 -7.15
C LEU A 145 6.45 -3.00 -6.91
N LEU A 146 5.87 -4.21 -6.84
CA LEU A 146 6.57 -5.40 -6.34
C LEU A 146 7.11 -6.29 -7.46
N MET A 147 6.54 -6.23 -8.66
CA MET A 147 6.95 -7.08 -9.76
C MET A 147 8.37 -6.77 -10.23
N ASN A 148 9.18 -7.80 -10.44
CA ASN A 148 10.59 -7.71 -10.86
C ASN A 148 11.54 -7.01 -9.85
N LYS A 149 11.10 -6.79 -8.62
CA LYS A 149 11.95 -6.27 -7.54
C LYS A 149 12.51 -7.42 -6.68
N ASP A 150 13.65 -7.18 -6.04
CA ASP A 150 14.15 -8.07 -5.00
C ASP A 150 13.37 -7.85 -3.70
N LEU A 151 12.54 -8.82 -3.34
CA LEU A 151 11.72 -8.75 -2.15
C LEU A 151 12.39 -9.33 -0.91
N SER A 152 13.59 -9.90 -1.02
CA SER A 152 14.32 -10.50 0.11
C SER A 152 14.72 -9.50 1.20
N VAL A 153 14.60 -8.21 0.91
CA VAL A 153 14.82 -7.08 1.84
C VAL A 153 13.61 -6.77 2.72
N ILE A 154 12.50 -7.51 2.58
CA ILE A 154 11.26 -7.30 3.33
C ILE A 154 10.96 -8.56 4.13
N ASN A 155 10.82 -8.47 5.46
CA ASN A 155 10.53 -9.63 6.30
C ASN A 155 9.06 -10.07 6.19
N TYR A 156 8.12 -9.13 6.26
CA TYR A 156 6.69 -9.41 6.13
C TYR A 156 6.02 -8.49 5.13
N LEU A 157 5.22 -9.09 4.23
CA LEU A 157 4.36 -8.42 3.26
C LEU A 157 2.90 -8.66 3.63
N ALA A 158 2.19 -7.64 4.04
CA ALA A 158 0.75 -7.65 4.27
C ALA A 158 0.07 -6.87 3.13
N LEU A 159 -0.66 -7.58 2.28
CA LEU A 159 -1.14 -7.07 1.00
C LEU A 159 -2.66 -7.13 0.91
N GLU A 160 -3.28 -6.10 0.36
CA GLU A 160 -4.58 -6.20 -0.29
C GLU A 160 -4.37 -6.26 -1.80
N LEU A 161 -4.56 -7.45 -2.38
CA LEU A 161 -4.41 -7.66 -3.82
C LEU A 161 -5.75 -7.40 -4.51
N HIS A 162 -5.79 -6.38 -5.34
CA HIS A 162 -6.99 -5.92 -6.01
C HIS A 162 -7.32 -6.78 -7.24
N TRP A 163 -8.56 -7.28 -7.31
CA TRP A 163 -9.00 -8.14 -8.40
C TRP A 163 -8.97 -7.44 -9.78
N GLN A 164 -9.06 -6.11 -9.79
CA GLN A 164 -9.03 -5.27 -11.00
C GLN A 164 -7.70 -5.39 -11.77
N MET A 165 -6.61 -5.78 -11.11
CA MET A 165 -5.34 -6.04 -11.83
C MET A 165 -5.44 -7.20 -12.84
N GLY A 166 -6.50 -8.00 -12.75
CA GLY A 166 -6.73 -9.15 -13.61
C GLY A 166 -6.01 -10.41 -13.16
N SER A 167 -6.55 -11.58 -13.56
CA SER A 167 -6.04 -12.89 -13.09
C SER A 167 -4.58 -13.15 -13.46
N ASN A 168 -4.12 -12.70 -14.62
CA ASN A 168 -2.74 -12.95 -15.06
C ASN A 168 -1.73 -12.21 -14.17
N ARG A 169 -1.91 -10.90 -14.01
CA ARG A 169 -1.04 -10.08 -13.14
C ARG A 169 -1.07 -10.56 -11.69
N PHE A 170 -2.27 -10.93 -11.19
CA PHE A 170 -2.42 -11.49 -9.85
C PHE A 170 -1.59 -12.77 -9.65
N ILE A 171 -1.69 -13.73 -10.60
CA ILE A 171 -0.96 -14.97 -10.54
C ILE A 171 0.56 -14.73 -10.68
N GLU A 172 0.98 -13.89 -11.61
CA GLU A 172 2.39 -13.54 -11.80
C GLU A 172 3.01 -12.93 -10.55
N LEU A 173 2.30 -11.97 -9.92
CA LEU A 173 2.75 -11.32 -8.69
C LEU A 173 2.86 -12.30 -7.53
N THR A 174 1.84 -13.11 -7.29
CA THR A 174 1.87 -14.09 -6.19
C THR A 174 2.96 -15.16 -6.40
N GLN A 175 3.21 -15.57 -7.65
CA GLN A 175 4.33 -16.45 -7.99
C GLN A 175 5.68 -15.77 -7.80
N HIS A 176 5.79 -14.47 -8.11
CA HIS A 176 7.00 -13.70 -7.87
C HIS A 176 7.31 -13.58 -6.37
N ILE A 177 6.33 -13.20 -5.55
CA ILE A 177 6.46 -13.14 -4.09
C ILE A 177 6.89 -14.47 -3.50
N LYS A 178 6.29 -15.57 -3.96
CA LYS A 178 6.61 -16.93 -3.49
C LYS A 178 8.01 -17.44 -3.83
N LYS A 179 8.80 -16.72 -4.61
CA LYS A 179 10.23 -17.06 -4.80
C LYS A 179 11.02 -16.85 -3.51
N THR A 180 10.72 -15.78 -2.78
CA THR A 180 11.43 -15.37 -1.56
C THR A 180 10.60 -15.56 -0.29
N HIS A 181 9.27 -15.54 -0.38
CA HIS A 181 8.36 -15.57 0.76
C HIS A 181 7.47 -16.81 0.79
N GLU A 182 6.98 -17.14 1.96
CA GLU A 182 5.94 -18.14 2.17
C GLU A 182 4.64 -17.48 2.65
N LEU A 183 3.50 -17.99 2.17
CA LEU A 183 2.19 -17.52 2.61
C LEU A 183 1.97 -17.94 4.07
N MET A 184 1.57 -16.98 4.90
CA MET A 184 1.32 -17.23 6.32
C MET A 184 0.10 -18.16 6.53
N PRO A 185 0.08 -18.98 7.60
CA PRO A 185 -1.07 -19.82 7.92
C PRO A 185 -2.37 -19.03 8.02
N ASN A 186 -3.47 -19.63 7.58
CA ASN A 186 -4.83 -19.04 7.54
C ASN A 186 -5.01 -17.88 6.55
N ASN A 187 -4.01 -17.58 5.74
CA ASN A 187 -4.13 -16.64 4.63
C ASN A 187 -4.43 -17.37 3.31
N CYS A 188 -5.01 -16.68 2.35
CA CYS A 188 -5.17 -17.19 0.99
C CYS A 188 -4.73 -16.14 -0.03
N ASP A 189 -4.19 -16.60 -1.14
CA ASP A 189 -3.73 -15.77 -2.24
C ASP A 189 -4.31 -16.28 -3.58
N HIS A 190 -5.61 -16.50 -3.61
CA HIS A 190 -6.33 -16.95 -4.79
C HIS A 190 -7.08 -15.78 -5.43
N TYR A 191 -6.88 -15.63 -6.74
CA TYR A 191 -7.65 -14.66 -7.52
C TYR A 191 -9.16 -14.99 -7.45
N ARG A 192 -9.96 -13.97 -7.11
CA ARG A 192 -11.42 -14.04 -7.05
C ARG A 192 -12.02 -12.84 -7.79
N PRO A 193 -12.66 -13.04 -8.95
CA PRO A 193 -13.31 -11.94 -9.66
C PRO A 193 -14.30 -11.19 -8.76
N GLY A 194 -14.23 -9.85 -8.78
CA GLY A 194 -15.10 -8.99 -7.99
C GLY A 194 -14.79 -8.91 -6.49
N LYS A 195 -13.66 -9.49 -6.04
CA LYS A 195 -13.25 -9.43 -4.62
C LYS A 195 -11.74 -9.25 -4.49
N ASN A 196 -11.35 -8.29 -3.66
CA ASN A 196 -9.97 -8.16 -3.24
C ASN A 196 -9.53 -9.36 -2.39
N THR A 197 -8.24 -9.61 -2.35
CA THR A 197 -7.66 -10.72 -1.58
C THR A 197 -6.63 -10.15 -0.61
N GLU A 198 -6.93 -10.28 0.67
CA GLU A 198 -6.01 -9.93 1.74
C GLU A 198 -5.13 -11.14 2.05
N CYS A 199 -3.84 -10.93 2.08
CA CYS A 199 -2.88 -11.98 2.34
C CYS A 199 -1.62 -11.43 3.02
N MET A 200 -0.97 -12.29 3.80
CA MET A 200 0.29 -11.97 4.44
C MET A 200 1.32 -13.05 4.13
N TYR A 201 2.50 -12.60 3.76
CA TYR A 201 3.64 -13.44 3.47
C TYR A 201 4.79 -13.13 4.43
N ARG A 202 5.61 -14.14 4.72
CA ARG A 202 6.83 -14.02 5.51
C ARG A 202 8.04 -14.45 4.67
N LEU A 203 9.16 -13.74 4.81
CA LEU A 203 10.43 -14.12 4.21
C LEU A 203 10.81 -15.55 4.64
N LYS A 204 11.24 -16.36 3.69
CA LYS A 204 11.73 -17.73 3.95
C LYS A 204 13.06 -17.65 4.69
N GLY A 205 13.22 -18.49 5.71
CA GLY A 205 14.45 -18.63 6.44
C GLY A 205 15.53 -19.38 5.65
#